data_7fd128c62541d503a58d8bd5064cedd3
#
_entry.id   7fd128c62541d503a58d8bd5064cedd3
#
_cell.length_a   1.000
_cell.length_b   1.000
_cell.length_c   1.000
_cell.angle_alpha   90.00
_cell.angle_beta   90.00
_cell.angle_gamma   90.00
#
_symmetry.space_group_name_H-M   'P 1'
#
loop_
_entity.id
_entity.type
_entity.pdbx_description
1 polymer ?
#
loop_
_entity_poly.entity_id
_entity_poly.type
_entity_poly.pdbx_seq_one_letter_code
_entity_poly.pdbx_strand_id
1 'polypeptide(L)'
;MFTIGSRVFVCNENALIVRIFGKEFVSLRKCRYIDFFMDIQYLIRLEEKMQNELLRLCTERGALKGVVLETEDINEQWKILAPEYMADAVPEIAKYPTVSVSWAAYLGLAVAYGWDADWETFLKMPYQSYYGEQGFDDMDEHIVRDLLRIPLDSRTAKDMESTIRACGEKIVGLIRFEQIPPQSEMAFHVFAHACKVMFRIGAAIQLKRMGYNFEKVKMGN
;
A
#
# COMPACT_ATOMS: atom_id res chain seq x y z
N MET A 1 -15.97 -26.86 -14.13
CA MET A 1 -15.34 -27.96 -13.37
C MET A 1 -13.87 -27.65 -13.25
N PHE A 2 -13.36 -27.38 -12.05
CA PHE A 2 -11.94 -27.05 -11.84
C PHE A 2 -11.33 -28.11 -10.93
N THR A 3 -10.16 -28.61 -11.29
CA THR A 3 -9.45 -29.64 -10.51
C THR A 3 -8.15 -29.05 -9.97
N ILE A 4 -7.98 -29.05 -8.65
CA ILE A 4 -6.72 -28.72 -7.99
C ILE A 4 -6.33 -29.91 -7.11
N GLY A 5 -5.36 -30.69 -7.57
CA GLY A 5 -4.96 -31.95 -6.94
C GLY A 5 -6.10 -32.98 -6.97
N SER A 6 -6.19 -33.85 -5.95
CA SER A 6 -7.19 -34.91 -5.84
C SER A 6 -8.60 -34.43 -5.44
N ARG A 7 -8.93 -33.14 -5.60
CA ARG A 7 -10.22 -32.55 -5.20
C ARG A 7 -11.00 -32.12 -6.43
N VAL A 8 -12.22 -32.60 -6.58
CA VAL A 8 -13.15 -32.21 -7.64
C VAL A 8 -14.19 -31.25 -7.05
N PHE A 9 -14.28 -30.05 -7.63
CA PHE A 9 -15.28 -29.04 -7.25
C PHE A 9 -16.37 -29.00 -8.33
N VAL A 10 -17.61 -29.26 -7.93
CA VAL A 10 -18.77 -29.08 -8.81
C VAL A 10 -19.59 -27.92 -8.25
N CYS A 11 -19.76 -26.88 -9.03
CA CYS A 11 -20.55 -25.71 -8.63
C CYS A 11 -21.96 -25.84 -9.25
N ASN A 12 -22.99 -25.86 -8.42
CA ASN A 12 -24.38 -25.69 -8.82
C ASN A 12 -24.95 -24.44 -8.12
N GLU A 13 -26.00 -23.83 -8.66
CA GLU A 13 -26.46 -22.47 -8.30
C GLU A 13 -26.69 -22.21 -6.80
N ASN A 14 -26.83 -23.22 -5.96
CA ASN A 14 -27.12 -23.08 -4.52
C ASN A 14 -26.22 -23.86 -3.55
N ALA A 15 -25.23 -24.63 -3.99
CA ALA A 15 -24.32 -25.34 -3.09
C ALA A 15 -22.96 -25.65 -3.72
N LEU A 16 -21.88 -25.54 -2.95
CA LEU A 16 -20.56 -26.06 -3.31
C LEU A 16 -20.50 -27.51 -2.85
N ILE A 17 -20.47 -28.44 -3.80
CA ILE A 17 -20.29 -29.87 -3.50
C ILE A 17 -18.80 -30.17 -3.58
N VAL A 18 -18.21 -30.54 -2.46
CA VAL A 18 -16.79 -30.95 -2.38
C VAL A 18 -16.76 -32.47 -2.27
N ARG A 19 -16.16 -33.15 -3.25
CA ARG A 19 -15.88 -34.59 -3.19
C ARG A 19 -14.45 -34.82 -2.71
N ILE A 20 -14.32 -35.45 -1.55
CA ILE A 20 -13.02 -35.87 -1.01
C ILE A 20 -13.15 -37.37 -0.70
N PHE A 21 -12.28 -38.19 -1.31
CA PHE A 21 -12.26 -39.66 -1.10
C PHE A 21 -13.63 -40.34 -1.30
N GLY A 22 -14.37 -39.94 -2.34
CA GLY A 22 -15.63 -40.58 -2.70
C GLY A 22 -16.85 -40.24 -1.82
N LYS A 23 -16.71 -39.35 -0.80
CA LYS A 23 -17.82 -38.85 -0.01
C LYS A 23 -18.21 -37.45 -0.45
N GLU A 24 -19.52 -37.23 -0.58
CA GLU A 24 -20.09 -35.91 -0.89
C GLU A 24 -20.32 -35.12 0.39
N PHE A 25 -19.72 -33.94 0.48
CA PHE A 25 -19.99 -32.97 1.51
C PHE A 25 -20.70 -31.76 0.90
N VAL A 26 -21.95 -31.56 1.24
CA VAL A 26 -22.71 -30.35 0.88
C VAL A 26 -22.38 -29.25 1.90
N SER A 27 -21.61 -28.26 1.49
CA SER A 27 -21.31 -27.10 2.36
C SER A 27 -22.27 -25.96 2.02
N LEU A 28 -23.10 -25.58 2.98
CA LEU A 28 -23.92 -24.36 2.94
C LEU A 28 -23.08 -23.05 2.98
N ARG A 29 -21.74 -23.16 2.99
CA ARG A 29 -20.80 -22.02 2.99
C ARG A 29 -20.48 -21.48 1.59
N LYS A 30 -21.35 -21.70 0.61
CA LYS A 30 -21.13 -21.26 -0.78
C LYS A 30 -21.02 -19.74 -0.93
N CYS A 31 -21.83 -18.97 -0.19
CA CYS A 31 -21.78 -17.51 -0.26
C CYS A 31 -20.40 -16.99 0.13
N ARG A 32 -19.83 -17.47 1.23
CA ARG A 32 -18.59 -16.93 1.79
C ARG A 32 -17.35 -17.08 0.90
N TYR A 33 -17.25 -18.15 0.08
CA TYR A 33 -16.07 -18.35 -0.80
C TYR A 33 -16.17 -17.53 -2.07
N ILE A 34 -17.36 -17.39 -2.64
CA ILE A 34 -17.62 -16.54 -3.81
C ILE A 34 -17.50 -15.07 -3.41
N ASP A 35 -18.08 -14.69 -2.28
CA ASP A 35 -17.98 -13.33 -1.72
C ASP A 35 -16.52 -12.98 -1.46
N PHE A 36 -15.75 -13.84 -0.81
CA PHE A 36 -14.33 -13.66 -0.55
C PHE A 36 -13.50 -13.51 -1.85
N PHE A 37 -13.82 -14.28 -2.90
CA PHE A 37 -13.10 -14.18 -4.19
C PHE A 37 -13.48 -12.90 -4.95
N MET A 38 -14.73 -12.48 -4.86
CA MET A 38 -15.20 -11.20 -5.41
C MET A 38 -14.55 -10.02 -4.66
N ASP A 39 -14.41 -10.13 -3.35
CA ASP A 39 -13.76 -9.12 -2.51
C ASP A 39 -12.28 -8.94 -2.86
N ILE A 40 -11.54 -10.02 -3.09
CA ILE A 40 -10.13 -9.96 -3.53
C ILE A 40 -10.03 -9.27 -4.89
N GLN A 41 -10.84 -9.63 -5.87
CA GLN A 41 -10.82 -9.01 -7.20
C GLN A 41 -11.22 -7.53 -7.14
N TYR A 42 -12.12 -7.17 -6.27
CA TYR A 42 -12.47 -5.79 -6.00
C TYR A 42 -11.28 -5.01 -5.42
N LEU A 43 -10.62 -5.55 -4.39
CA LEU A 43 -9.47 -4.91 -3.74
C LEU A 43 -8.30 -4.71 -4.71
N ILE A 44 -8.01 -5.70 -5.58
CA ILE A 44 -6.97 -5.58 -6.60
C ILE A 44 -7.29 -4.42 -7.57
N ARG A 45 -8.52 -4.36 -8.11
CA ARG A 45 -8.95 -3.27 -9.01
C ARG A 45 -8.91 -1.91 -8.34
N LEU A 46 -9.29 -1.85 -7.07
CA LEU A 46 -9.26 -0.60 -6.30
C LEU A 46 -7.82 -0.15 -6.04
N GLU A 47 -6.90 -1.07 -5.71
CA GLU A 47 -5.46 -0.79 -5.56
C GLU A 47 -4.88 -0.24 -6.88
N GLU A 48 -5.17 -0.88 -8.01
CA GLU A 48 -4.74 -0.41 -9.34
C GLU A 48 -5.30 0.98 -9.66
N LYS A 49 -6.58 1.22 -9.38
CA LYS A 49 -7.22 2.54 -9.56
C LYS A 49 -6.53 3.61 -8.71
N MET A 50 -6.29 3.33 -7.42
CA MET A 50 -5.58 4.23 -6.52
C MET A 50 -4.17 4.54 -7.03
N GLN A 51 -3.41 3.52 -7.40
CA GLN A 51 -2.04 3.68 -7.91
C GLN A 51 -2.00 4.52 -9.18
N ASN A 52 -2.90 4.28 -10.14
CA ASN A 52 -2.96 5.03 -11.39
C ASN A 52 -3.31 6.50 -11.16
N GLU A 53 -4.27 6.79 -10.27
CA GLU A 53 -4.65 8.16 -9.92
C GLU A 53 -3.52 8.91 -9.20
N LEU A 54 -2.80 8.24 -8.30
CA LEU A 54 -1.65 8.85 -7.62
C LEU A 54 -0.46 9.04 -8.56
N LEU A 55 -0.22 8.09 -9.46
CA LEU A 55 0.83 8.23 -10.47
C LEU A 55 0.56 9.46 -11.36
N ARG A 56 -0.68 9.63 -11.81
CA ARG A 56 -1.09 10.81 -12.59
C ARG A 56 -0.85 12.10 -11.79
N LEU A 57 -1.33 12.17 -10.55
CA LEU A 57 -1.17 13.32 -9.67
C LEU A 57 0.32 13.66 -9.43
N CYS A 58 1.14 12.67 -9.11
CA CYS A 58 2.57 12.85 -8.90
C CYS A 58 3.31 13.26 -10.18
N THR A 59 2.84 12.82 -11.35
CA THR A 59 3.40 13.22 -12.65
C THR A 59 3.07 14.67 -12.97
N GLU A 60 1.82 15.08 -12.76
CA GLU A 60 1.35 16.48 -12.92
C GLU A 60 2.12 17.45 -12.00
N ARG A 61 2.46 17.00 -10.79
CA ARG A 61 3.27 17.78 -9.84
C ARG A 61 4.79 17.68 -10.08
N GLY A 62 5.21 16.91 -11.07
CA GLY A 62 6.64 16.69 -11.37
C GLY A 62 7.36 15.80 -10.36
N ALA A 63 6.65 15.19 -9.41
CA ALA A 63 7.22 14.28 -8.42
C ALA A 63 7.58 12.91 -9.02
N LEU A 64 6.87 12.43 -10.05
CA LEU A 64 7.20 11.23 -10.83
C LEU A 64 7.25 11.55 -12.33
N LYS A 65 7.67 10.57 -13.15
CA LYS A 65 7.78 10.69 -14.63
C LYS A 65 6.88 9.68 -15.35
N GLY A 66 5.62 9.52 -14.94
CA GLY A 66 4.65 8.64 -15.59
C GLY A 66 4.87 7.15 -15.33
N VAL A 67 5.74 6.80 -14.37
CA VAL A 67 6.00 5.42 -13.95
C VAL A 67 6.24 5.37 -12.44
N VAL A 68 5.72 4.33 -11.78
CA VAL A 68 6.06 4.01 -10.38
C VAL A 68 7.35 3.19 -10.42
N LEU A 69 8.40 3.72 -9.80
CA LEU A 69 9.65 2.99 -9.63
C LEU A 69 9.49 2.01 -8.46
N GLU A 70 9.78 0.74 -8.70
CA GLU A 70 9.59 -0.33 -7.73
C GLU A 70 10.78 -1.27 -7.72
N THR A 71 11.08 -1.82 -6.55
CA THR A 71 11.99 -2.96 -6.38
C THR A 71 11.29 -4.03 -5.55
N GLU A 72 11.64 -5.30 -5.76
CA GLU A 72 11.09 -6.40 -4.98
C GLU A 72 11.43 -6.26 -3.50
N ASP A 73 12.67 -5.90 -3.20
CA ASP A 73 13.16 -5.70 -1.83
C ASP A 73 12.32 -4.69 -1.04
N ILE A 74 12.05 -3.52 -1.63
CA ILE A 74 11.23 -2.48 -1.01
C ILE A 74 9.79 -2.97 -0.80
N ASN A 75 9.22 -3.69 -1.77
CA ASN A 75 7.87 -4.24 -1.66
C ASN A 75 7.78 -5.33 -0.58
N GLU A 76 8.82 -6.17 -0.41
CA GLU A 76 8.88 -7.16 0.67
C GLU A 76 9.01 -6.47 2.04
N GLN A 77 9.79 -5.38 2.14
CA GLN A 77 9.91 -4.63 3.38
C GLN A 77 8.56 -4.06 3.85
N TRP A 78 7.70 -3.63 2.94
CA TRP A 78 6.34 -3.24 3.31
C TRP A 78 5.58 -4.35 4.06
N LYS A 79 5.69 -5.60 3.61
CA LYS A 79 5.01 -6.73 4.27
C LYS A 79 5.44 -6.93 5.72
N ILE A 80 6.70 -6.59 6.02
CA ILE A 80 7.27 -6.67 7.37
C ILE A 80 6.78 -5.51 8.23
N LEU A 81 6.76 -4.29 7.69
CA LEU A 81 6.40 -3.08 8.42
C LEU A 81 4.89 -2.86 8.54
N ALA A 82 4.09 -3.35 7.59
CA ALA A 82 2.66 -3.09 7.52
C ALA A 82 1.87 -3.46 8.79
N PRO A 83 2.13 -4.59 9.49
CA PRO A 83 1.38 -4.92 10.71
C PRO A 83 1.54 -3.87 11.81
N GLU A 84 2.76 -3.37 12.04
CA GLU A 84 3.03 -2.35 13.06
C GLU A 84 2.46 -1.00 12.61
N TYR A 85 2.68 -0.61 11.34
CA TYR A 85 2.08 0.60 10.79
C TYR A 85 0.55 0.61 10.92
N MET A 86 -0.11 -0.51 10.61
CA MET A 86 -1.56 -0.62 10.72
C MET A 86 -2.05 -0.54 12.17
N ALA A 87 -1.27 -1.05 13.12
CA ALA A 87 -1.61 -0.96 14.54
C ALA A 87 -1.66 0.50 15.02
N ASP A 88 -0.77 1.36 14.51
CA ASP A 88 -0.74 2.80 14.83
C ASP A 88 -1.77 3.60 14.02
N ALA A 89 -1.87 3.35 12.72
CA ALA A 89 -2.68 4.17 11.83
C ALA A 89 -4.19 3.93 11.95
N VAL A 90 -4.63 2.70 12.28
CA VAL A 90 -6.07 2.35 12.39
C VAL A 90 -6.79 3.12 13.48
N PRO A 91 -6.25 3.34 14.69
CA PRO A 91 -6.89 4.16 15.70
C PRO A 91 -7.08 5.63 15.27
N GLU A 92 -6.19 6.14 14.44
CA GLU A 92 -6.18 7.56 14.03
C GLU A 92 -7.04 7.85 12.79
N ILE A 93 -7.40 6.84 11.99
CA ILE A 93 -8.12 7.06 10.72
C ILE A 93 -9.47 7.78 10.89
N ALA A 94 -10.15 7.58 12.00
CA ALA A 94 -11.45 8.21 12.26
C ALA A 94 -11.32 9.72 12.46
N LYS A 95 -10.21 10.16 13.07
CA LYS A 95 -9.94 11.57 13.37
C LYS A 95 -9.16 12.26 12.24
N TYR A 96 -8.13 11.57 11.73
CA TYR A 96 -7.16 12.11 10.79
C TYR A 96 -6.98 11.20 9.56
N PRO A 97 -8.03 10.96 8.74
CA PRO A 97 -7.96 9.98 7.66
C PRO A 97 -6.87 10.28 6.63
N THR A 98 -6.64 11.54 6.30
CA THR A 98 -5.59 11.94 5.35
C THR A 98 -4.20 11.67 5.92
N VAL A 99 -3.98 12.01 7.18
CA VAL A 99 -2.70 11.78 7.87
C VAL A 99 -2.40 10.29 7.97
N SER A 100 -3.40 9.50 8.44
CA SER A 100 -3.24 8.05 8.63
C SER A 100 -2.88 7.29 7.35
N VAL A 101 -3.27 7.76 6.17
CA VAL A 101 -2.80 7.15 4.90
C VAL A 101 -1.50 7.78 4.41
N SER A 102 -1.28 9.08 4.67
CA SER A 102 -0.13 9.81 4.13
C SER A 102 1.19 9.36 4.73
N TRP A 103 1.22 9.00 6.01
CA TRP A 103 2.45 8.60 6.68
C TRP A 103 3.04 7.30 6.14
N ALA A 104 2.24 6.43 5.54
CA ALA A 104 2.77 5.30 4.78
C ALA A 104 3.70 5.72 3.64
N ALA A 105 3.46 6.90 3.03
CA ALA A 105 4.36 7.42 2.00
C ALA A 105 5.70 7.87 2.58
N TYR A 106 5.71 8.49 3.77
CA TYR A 106 6.97 8.85 4.45
C TYR A 106 7.79 7.61 4.81
N LEU A 107 7.13 6.55 5.29
CA LEU A 107 7.78 5.28 5.52
C LEU A 107 8.38 4.72 4.21
N GLY A 108 7.68 4.84 3.09
CA GLY A 108 8.19 4.48 1.76
C GLY A 108 9.42 5.29 1.35
N LEU A 109 9.44 6.61 1.63
CA LEU A 109 10.63 7.46 1.41
C LEU A 109 11.85 6.94 2.20
N ALA A 110 11.64 6.64 3.50
CA ALA A 110 12.71 6.17 4.37
C ALA A 110 13.27 4.81 3.92
N VAL A 111 12.39 3.86 3.59
CA VAL A 111 12.79 2.52 3.13
C VAL A 111 13.57 2.60 1.81
N ALA A 112 13.12 3.40 0.84
CA ALA A 112 13.83 3.59 -0.42
C ALA A 112 15.18 4.28 -0.22
N TYR A 113 15.29 5.21 0.72
CA TYR A 113 16.57 5.81 1.09
C TYR A 113 17.52 4.78 1.69
N GLY A 114 17.06 3.97 2.64
CA GLY A 114 17.85 2.93 3.27
C GLY A 114 18.28 1.83 2.29
N TRP A 115 17.42 1.51 1.31
CA TRP A 115 17.72 0.55 0.24
C TRP A 115 18.95 0.96 -0.58
N ASP A 116 19.11 2.25 -0.84
CA ASP A 116 20.25 2.79 -1.58
C ASP A 116 21.49 3.00 -0.70
N ALA A 117 21.29 3.43 0.55
CA ALA A 117 22.40 3.84 1.42
C ALA A 117 23.11 2.65 2.10
N ASP A 118 22.36 1.78 2.78
CA ASP A 118 22.84 0.59 3.50
C ASP A 118 21.69 -0.35 3.82
N TRP A 119 21.34 -1.19 2.84
CA TRP A 119 20.19 -2.10 2.95
C TRP A 119 20.30 -3.09 4.10
N GLU A 120 21.49 -3.64 4.37
CA GLU A 120 21.67 -4.62 5.44
C GLU A 120 21.40 -4.04 6.84
N THR A 121 21.80 -2.81 7.06
CA THR A 121 21.51 -2.08 8.29
C THR A 121 20.03 -1.73 8.40
N PHE A 122 19.43 -1.22 7.31
CA PHE A 122 18.01 -0.84 7.29
C PHE A 122 17.06 -2.02 7.51
N LEU A 123 17.37 -3.20 6.97
CA LEU A 123 16.58 -4.43 7.20
C LEU A 123 16.48 -4.82 8.68
N LYS A 124 17.47 -4.46 9.48
CA LYS A 124 17.53 -4.79 10.91
C LYS A 124 16.91 -3.71 11.81
N MET A 125 16.57 -2.57 11.24
CA MET A 125 15.97 -1.48 12.01
C MET A 125 14.56 -1.88 12.47
N PRO A 126 14.26 -1.77 13.76
CA PRO A 126 12.89 -1.96 14.24
C PRO A 126 11.98 -0.84 13.71
N TYR A 127 10.68 -1.14 13.58
CA TYR A 127 9.71 -0.16 13.09
C TYR A 127 9.72 1.15 13.88
N GLN A 128 9.92 1.08 15.21
CA GLN A 128 9.99 2.25 16.10
C GLN A 128 11.15 3.20 15.77
N SER A 129 12.13 2.76 14.97
CA SER A 129 13.22 3.65 14.51
C SER A 129 12.75 4.72 13.53
N TYR A 130 11.53 4.60 12.99
CA TYR A 130 10.90 5.62 12.14
C TYR A 130 10.13 6.66 12.94
N TYR A 131 9.91 6.45 14.26
CA TYR A 131 9.24 7.40 15.12
C TYR A 131 10.11 8.62 15.41
N GLY A 132 9.46 9.76 15.56
CA GLY A 132 10.09 10.93 16.14
C GLY A 132 10.02 10.96 17.67
N GLU A 133 10.20 12.12 18.26
CA GLU A 133 10.19 12.30 19.72
C GLU A 133 8.79 12.09 20.33
N GLN A 134 7.73 12.34 19.56
CA GLN A 134 6.34 12.12 19.94
C GLN A 134 5.77 10.78 19.44
N GLY A 135 6.63 9.88 19.00
CA GLY A 135 6.26 8.56 18.51
C GLY A 135 5.75 8.60 17.08
N PHE A 136 4.57 8.00 16.85
CA PHE A 136 3.94 7.96 15.52
C PHE A 136 3.52 9.37 15.02
N ASP A 137 3.21 10.30 15.93
CA ASP A 137 2.63 11.60 15.59
C ASP A 137 3.58 12.56 14.86
N ASP A 138 4.89 12.37 14.95
CA ASP A 138 5.92 13.15 14.26
C ASP A 138 6.86 12.29 13.38
N MET A 139 6.40 11.12 12.97
CA MET A 139 7.14 10.20 12.10
C MET A 139 7.56 10.88 10.79
N ASP A 140 6.72 11.68 10.19
CA ASP A 140 6.97 12.38 8.93
C ASP A 140 8.12 13.38 9.06
N GLU A 141 8.13 14.19 10.14
CA GLU A 141 9.20 15.16 10.41
C GLU A 141 10.52 14.45 10.70
N HIS A 142 10.51 13.39 11.52
CA HIS A 142 11.69 12.60 11.81
C HIS A 142 12.28 11.97 10.54
N ILE A 143 11.45 11.36 9.71
CA ILE A 143 11.90 10.77 8.45
C ILE A 143 12.54 11.84 7.55
N VAL A 144 11.88 12.98 7.35
CA VAL A 144 12.38 14.02 6.45
C VAL A 144 13.64 14.66 6.99
N ARG A 145 13.64 15.11 8.26
CA ARG A 145 14.75 15.85 8.87
C ARG A 145 15.92 14.96 9.21
N ASP A 146 15.67 13.84 9.89
CA ASP A 146 16.74 13.06 10.53
C ASP A 146 17.23 11.93 9.68
N LEU A 147 16.34 11.21 8.97
CA LEU A 147 16.74 10.12 8.08
C LEU A 147 17.17 10.63 6.69
N LEU A 148 16.32 11.41 6.03
CA LEU A 148 16.62 11.92 4.68
C LEU A 148 17.55 13.13 4.68
N ARG A 149 17.86 13.73 5.85
CA ARG A 149 18.71 14.91 6.01
C ARG A 149 18.23 16.14 5.22
N ILE A 150 16.91 16.34 5.14
CA ILE A 150 16.28 17.46 4.45
C ILE A 150 15.76 18.45 5.50
N PRO A 151 16.24 19.71 5.53
CA PRO A 151 15.69 20.72 6.42
C PRO A 151 14.18 20.92 6.17
N LEU A 152 13.37 20.91 7.24
CA LEU A 152 11.89 20.99 7.15
C LEU A 152 11.41 22.32 6.54
N ASP A 153 12.15 23.40 6.70
CA ASP A 153 11.85 24.71 6.14
C ASP A 153 12.25 24.83 4.66
N SER A 154 12.99 23.85 4.12
CA SER A 154 13.43 23.83 2.73
C SER A 154 12.26 23.72 1.75
N ARG A 155 12.46 24.26 0.54
CA ARG A 155 11.51 24.09 -0.57
C ARG A 155 11.25 22.61 -0.86
N THR A 156 12.30 21.79 -0.82
CA THR A 156 12.20 20.34 -1.08
C THR A 156 11.27 19.65 -0.10
N ALA A 157 11.40 19.93 1.21
CA ALA A 157 10.51 19.35 2.23
C ALA A 157 9.05 19.79 2.01
N LYS A 158 8.83 21.09 1.74
CA LYS A 158 7.48 21.66 1.50
C LYS A 158 6.83 21.09 0.25
N ASP A 159 7.57 20.95 -0.85
CA ASP A 159 7.07 20.36 -2.10
C ASP A 159 6.72 18.88 -1.89
N MET A 160 7.53 18.14 -1.11
CA MET A 160 7.29 16.75 -0.74
C MET A 160 6.03 16.62 0.12
N GLU A 161 5.94 17.38 1.20
CA GLU A 161 4.76 17.42 2.09
C GLU A 161 3.48 17.74 1.30
N SER A 162 3.50 18.81 0.50
CA SER A 162 2.37 19.20 -0.35
C SER A 162 1.94 18.09 -1.31
N THR A 163 2.89 17.36 -1.87
CA THR A 163 2.62 16.26 -2.81
C THR A 163 2.01 15.06 -2.08
N ILE A 164 2.62 14.64 -0.95
CA ILE A 164 2.13 13.51 -0.17
C ILE A 164 0.74 13.80 0.41
N ARG A 165 0.51 15.02 0.94
CA ARG A 165 -0.80 15.45 1.41
C ARG A 165 -1.86 15.37 0.32
N ALA A 166 -1.57 15.88 -0.89
CA ALA A 166 -2.47 15.79 -2.02
C ALA A 166 -2.77 14.34 -2.44
N CYS A 167 -1.78 13.44 -2.34
CA CYS A 167 -1.98 12.00 -2.54
C CYS A 167 -2.93 11.42 -1.49
N GLY A 168 -2.72 11.73 -0.21
CA GLY A 168 -3.60 11.30 0.88
C GLY A 168 -5.04 11.78 0.71
N GLU A 169 -5.23 13.06 0.38
CA GLU A 169 -6.57 13.63 0.09
C GLU A 169 -7.25 12.91 -1.08
N LYS A 170 -6.50 12.62 -2.14
CA LYS A 170 -7.00 11.89 -3.30
C LYS A 170 -7.44 10.47 -2.93
N ILE A 171 -6.63 9.73 -2.15
CA ILE A 171 -6.95 8.38 -1.67
C ILE A 171 -8.22 8.40 -0.80
N VAL A 172 -8.28 9.30 0.17
CA VAL A 172 -9.46 9.42 1.05
C VAL A 172 -10.72 9.74 0.23
N GLY A 173 -10.60 10.59 -0.79
CA GLY A 173 -11.70 10.88 -1.73
C GLY A 173 -12.15 9.64 -2.50
N LEU A 174 -11.21 8.83 -3.00
CA LEU A 174 -11.52 7.57 -3.70
C LEU A 174 -12.23 6.57 -2.78
N ILE A 175 -11.72 6.38 -1.54
CA ILE A 175 -12.35 5.47 -0.55
C ILE A 175 -13.78 5.91 -0.23
N ARG A 176 -14.00 7.20 -0.01
CA ARG A 176 -15.35 7.73 0.27
C ARG A 176 -16.34 7.51 -0.87
N PHE A 177 -15.85 7.57 -2.10
CA PHE A 177 -16.68 7.31 -3.28
C PHE A 177 -17.17 5.86 -3.37
N GLU A 178 -16.40 4.91 -2.85
CA GLU A 178 -16.76 3.48 -2.84
C GLU A 178 -17.89 3.13 -1.84
N GLN A 179 -18.29 4.07 -0.97
CA GLN A 179 -19.40 3.93 -0.01
C GLN A 179 -19.30 2.68 0.88
N ILE A 180 -18.09 2.28 1.23
CA ILE A 180 -17.84 1.11 2.08
C ILE A 180 -18.29 1.42 3.51
N PRO A 181 -19.06 0.52 4.15
CA PRO A 181 -19.49 0.73 5.53
C PRO A 181 -18.29 0.92 6.46
N PRO A 182 -18.24 2.02 7.25
CA PRO A 182 -17.19 2.21 8.24
C PRO A 182 -17.12 1.04 9.24
N GLN A 183 -15.92 0.76 9.75
CA GLN A 183 -15.65 -0.30 10.73
C GLN A 183 -15.98 -1.74 10.24
N SER A 184 -16.21 -1.92 8.93
CA SER A 184 -16.34 -3.25 8.32
C SER A 184 -14.97 -3.87 8.06
N GLU A 185 -14.92 -5.19 7.92
CA GLU A 185 -13.72 -5.92 7.50
C GLU A 185 -13.21 -5.39 6.14
N MET A 186 -14.12 -5.12 5.20
CA MET A 186 -13.80 -4.52 3.91
C MET A 186 -13.15 -3.13 4.06
N ALA A 187 -13.64 -2.29 4.97
CA ALA A 187 -13.04 -0.97 5.22
C ALA A 187 -11.60 -1.09 5.72
N PHE A 188 -11.29 -2.08 6.57
CA PHE A 188 -9.92 -2.36 7.00
C PHE A 188 -9.04 -2.79 5.83
N HIS A 189 -9.50 -3.71 4.99
CA HIS A 189 -8.74 -4.16 3.82
C HIS A 189 -8.48 -3.02 2.82
N VAL A 190 -9.49 -2.22 2.55
CA VAL A 190 -9.34 -1.04 1.66
C VAL A 190 -8.34 -0.05 2.23
N PHE A 191 -8.37 0.20 3.53
CA PHE A 191 -7.39 1.06 4.20
C PHE A 191 -5.97 0.49 4.10
N ALA A 192 -5.79 -0.81 4.33
CA ALA A 192 -4.50 -1.47 4.21
C ALA A 192 -3.93 -1.39 2.78
N HIS A 193 -4.77 -1.60 1.76
CA HIS A 193 -4.37 -1.41 0.36
C HIS A 193 -4.03 0.04 0.03
N ALA A 194 -4.76 1.00 0.59
CA ALA A 194 -4.48 2.41 0.43
C ALA A 194 -3.10 2.79 1.01
N CYS A 195 -2.79 2.32 2.22
CA CYS A 195 -1.48 2.52 2.86
C CYS A 195 -0.35 1.88 2.03
N LYS A 196 -0.57 0.67 1.49
CA LYS A 196 0.38 0.01 0.59
C LYS A 196 0.67 0.85 -0.66
N VAL A 197 -0.37 1.39 -1.30
CA VAL A 197 -0.20 2.26 -2.47
C VAL A 197 0.57 3.53 -2.10
N MET A 198 0.23 4.15 -0.98
CA MET A 198 0.94 5.36 -0.50
C MET A 198 2.41 5.07 -0.20
N PHE A 199 2.73 3.94 0.45
CA PHE A 199 4.10 3.49 0.69
C PHE A 199 4.87 3.37 -0.65
N ARG A 200 4.30 2.70 -1.65
CA ARG A 200 4.92 2.52 -2.97
C ARG A 200 5.15 3.85 -3.69
N ILE A 201 4.20 4.78 -3.59
CA ILE A 201 4.34 6.13 -4.15
C ILE A 201 5.47 6.89 -3.44
N GLY A 202 5.55 6.84 -2.11
CA GLY A 202 6.64 7.43 -1.35
C GLY A 202 8.01 6.88 -1.77
N ALA A 203 8.13 5.55 -1.84
CA ALA A 203 9.34 4.89 -2.30
C ALA A 203 9.73 5.32 -3.72
N ALA A 204 8.78 5.36 -4.65
CA ALA A 204 9.03 5.80 -6.03
C ALA A 204 9.48 7.26 -6.11
N ILE A 205 8.91 8.16 -5.29
CA ILE A 205 9.34 9.56 -5.21
C ILE A 205 10.79 9.64 -4.76
N GLN A 206 11.17 8.88 -3.74
CA GLN A 206 12.54 8.89 -3.23
C GLN A 206 13.53 8.27 -4.23
N LEU A 207 13.21 7.14 -4.82
CA LEU A 207 14.03 6.53 -5.87
C LEU A 207 14.29 7.52 -7.03
N LYS A 208 13.24 8.21 -7.49
CA LYS A 208 13.42 9.25 -8.52
C LYS A 208 14.34 10.38 -8.05
N ARG A 209 14.19 10.83 -6.79
CA ARG A 209 15.04 11.90 -6.23
C ARG A 209 16.52 11.51 -6.16
N MET A 210 16.80 10.23 -5.91
CA MET A 210 18.17 9.67 -5.93
C MET A 210 18.70 9.43 -7.34
N GLY A 211 17.92 9.72 -8.38
CA GLY A 211 18.35 9.66 -9.78
C GLY A 211 18.01 8.35 -10.49
N TYR A 212 17.28 7.44 -9.85
CA TYR A 212 16.83 6.22 -10.51
C TYR A 212 15.83 6.53 -11.63
N ASN A 213 16.04 5.93 -12.79
CA ASN A 213 15.16 6.00 -13.95
C ASN A 213 15.11 4.59 -14.55
N PHE A 214 13.91 4.00 -14.62
CA PHE A 214 13.72 2.77 -15.40
C PHE A 214 13.29 3.17 -16.81
N GLU A 215 14.18 2.95 -17.78
CA GLU A 215 13.79 2.94 -19.19
C GLU A 215 13.00 1.66 -19.42
N LYS A 216 11.79 1.77 -20.00
CA LYS A 216 11.11 0.61 -20.57
C LYS A 216 12.00 0.02 -21.64
N VAL A 217 12.66 -1.10 -21.37
CA VAL A 217 13.29 -1.91 -22.40
C VAL A 217 12.18 -2.32 -23.35
N LYS A 218 12.09 -1.69 -24.52
CA LYS A 218 11.26 -2.18 -25.61
C LYS A 218 11.91 -3.49 -26.03
N MET A 219 11.31 -4.62 -25.64
CA MET A 219 11.62 -5.88 -26.27
C MET A 219 11.17 -5.74 -27.72
N GLY A 220 12.14 -5.65 -28.63
CA GLY A 220 11.88 -5.66 -30.06
C GLY A 220 11.15 -6.95 -30.43
N ASN A 221 10.07 -6.83 -31.18
CA ASN A 221 9.46 -7.94 -31.88
C ASN A 221 10.40 -8.42 -32.96
#